data_99915b7fba2aedc91f1f08e7b7ddaf39
#
_entry.id   99915b7fba2aedc91f1f08e7b7ddaf39
#
_cell.length_a   1.000
_cell.length_b   1.000
_cell.length_c   1.000
_cell.angle_alpha   90.00
_cell.angle_beta   90.00
_cell.angle_gamma   90.00
#
_symmetry.space_group_name_H-M   'P 1'
#
loop_
_entity.id
_entity.type
_entity.pdbx_description
1 polymer ?
#
loop_
_entity_poly.entity_id
_entity_poly.type
_entity_poly.pdbx_seq_one_letter_code
_entity_poly.pdbx_strand_id
1 'polypeptide(L)' 'PKGNGFKFIISNTEWLTEYGAKGSFDDGYTGWELVQGNNQFYPLMMGFGDGNYRITADFKTMTVRFEAM' A
#
# COMPACT_ATOMS: atom_id res chain seq x y z
N PRO A 1 4.34 10.78 13.97
CA PRO A 1 5.00 10.35 12.72
C PRO A 1 4.21 9.26 12.01
N LYS A 2 4.29 9.26 10.70
CA LYS A 2 3.56 8.31 9.89
C LYS A 2 4.22 6.93 9.81
N GLY A 3 5.45 6.82 10.27
CA GLY A 3 6.19 5.57 10.23
C GLY A 3 6.65 5.21 8.82
N ASN A 4 6.97 3.93 8.61
CA ASN A 4 7.40 3.43 7.33
C ASN A 4 6.20 3.14 6.42
N GLY A 5 6.37 3.42 5.15
CA GLY A 5 5.36 3.13 4.15
C GLY A 5 5.77 2.01 3.22
N PHE A 6 4.83 1.53 2.40
CA PHE A 6 5.13 0.55 1.38
C PHE A 6 4.28 0.76 0.13
N LYS A 7 4.76 0.23 -0.96
CA LYS A 7 4.04 0.19 -2.24
C LYS A 7 4.44 -1.08 -2.98
N PHE A 8 3.79 -1.35 -4.10
CA PHE A 8 4.08 -2.52 -4.90
C PHE A 8 4.72 -2.11 -6.21
N ILE A 9 5.74 -2.87 -6.62
CA ILE A 9 6.42 -2.64 -7.89
C ILE A 9 6.33 -3.92 -8.70
N ILE A 10 5.73 -3.83 -9.89
CA ILE A 10 5.64 -4.95 -10.82
C ILE A 10 6.56 -4.62 -11.98
N SER A 11 7.53 -5.49 -12.22
CA SER A 11 8.52 -5.26 -13.26
C SER A 11 8.64 -6.46 -14.19
N ASN A 12 9.03 -6.18 -15.41
CA ASN A 12 9.50 -7.19 -16.35
C ASN A 12 10.76 -6.66 -17.04
N THR A 13 11.21 -7.34 -18.09
CA THR A 13 12.47 -6.96 -18.75
C THR A 13 12.41 -5.61 -19.46
N GLU A 14 11.22 -5.07 -19.69
CA GLU A 14 11.04 -3.87 -20.51
C GLU A 14 10.47 -2.68 -19.76
N TRP A 15 9.75 -2.91 -18.66
CA TRP A 15 9.08 -1.82 -17.95
C TRP A 15 8.91 -2.12 -16.48
N LEU A 16 8.54 -1.08 -15.77
CA LEU A 16 8.29 -1.14 -14.33
C LEU A 16 7.05 -0.29 -14.05
N THR A 17 6.11 -0.86 -13.29
CA THR A 17 4.88 -0.17 -12.92
C THR A 17 4.73 -0.19 -11.40
N GLU A 18 4.46 0.97 -10.82
CA GLU A 18 4.25 1.11 -9.39
C GLU A 18 2.75 1.18 -9.08
N TYR A 19 2.36 0.55 -7.98
CA TYR A 19 1.00 0.58 -7.47
C TYR A 19 1.04 0.94 -6.00
N GLY A 20 0.15 1.79 -5.57
CA GLY A 20 0.13 2.24 -4.19
C GLY A 20 -1.25 2.73 -3.77
N ALA A 21 -1.26 3.58 -2.74
CA ALA A 21 -2.49 4.08 -2.15
C ALA A 21 -3.22 5.03 -3.08
N LYS A 22 -4.54 5.03 -2.99
CA LYS A 22 -5.37 6.01 -3.68
C LYS A 22 -5.29 7.32 -2.89
N GLY A 23 -4.68 8.32 -3.50
CA GLY A 23 -4.41 9.57 -2.82
C GLY A 23 -3.12 9.51 -2.00
N SER A 24 -2.75 10.60 -1.39
CA SER A 24 -1.54 10.67 -0.58
C SER A 24 -1.89 10.71 0.90
N PHE A 25 -0.91 10.42 1.73
CA PHE A 25 -1.06 10.55 3.18
C PHE A 25 -1.53 11.96 3.56
N ASP A 26 -0.97 12.97 2.91
CA ASP A 26 -1.29 14.36 3.23
C ASP A 26 -2.72 14.73 2.83
N ASP A 27 -3.31 13.98 1.92
CA ASP A 27 -4.71 14.16 1.52
C ASP A 27 -5.69 13.40 2.43
N GLY A 28 -5.16 12.72 3.45
CA GLY A 28 -5.97 12.08 4.46
C GLY A 28 -6.62 10.77 4.04
N TYR A 29 -5.99 10.01 3.13
CA TYR A 29 -6.54 8.72 2.77
C TYR A 29 -6.58 7.79 3.98
N THR A 30 -7.57 6.89 4.01
CA THR A 30 -7.72 5.93 5.10
C THR A 30 -8.05 4.52 4.60
N GLY A 31 -8.08 4.32 3.30
CA GLY A 31 -8.50 3.05 2.73
C GLY A 31 -7.35 2.20 2.20
N TRP A 32 -7.69 1.00 1.80
CA TRP A 32 -6.76 0.04 1.24
C TRP A 32 -7.00 -0.18 -0.25
N GLU A 33 -7.53 0.82 -0.94
CA GLU A 33 -7.66 0.78 -2.39
C GLU A 33 -6.29 0.91 -3.05
N LEU A 34 -6.08 0.14 -4.10
CA LEU A 34 -4.82 0.08 -4.84
C LEU A 34 -5.01 0.77 -6.18
N VAL A 35 -4.11 1.69 -6.51
CA VAL A 35 -4.15 2.37 -7.81
C VAL A 35 -2.74 2.42 -8.38
N GLN A 36 -2.64 2.59 -9.68
CA GLN A 36 -1.35 2.80 -10.32
C GLN A 36 -0.82 4.17 -9.91
N GLY A 37 0.37 4.19 -9.36
CA GLY A 37 1.00 5.41 -8.85
C GLY A 37 2.05 5.09 -7.81
N ASN A 38 2.64 6.11 -7.22
CA ASN A 38 3.75 5.93 -6.30
C ASN A 38 3.45 6.36 -4.85
N ASN A 39 2.20 6.61 -4.51
CA ASN A 39 1.84 6.93 -3.14
C ASN A 39 1.94 5.68 -2.27
N GLN A 40 2.53 5.81 -1.10
CA GLN A 40 2.73 4.68 -0.21
C GLN A 40 1.55 4.48 0.73
N PHE A 41 1.34 3.23 1.17
CA PHE A 41 0.47 2.94 2.30
C PHE A 41 1.28 3.12 3.58
N TYR A 42 0.66 3.67 4.62
CA TYR A 42 1.30 3.87 5.92
C TYR A 42 0.50 3.14 7.00
N PRO A 43 0.88 1.87 7.30
CA PRO A 43 0.10 1.07 8.25
C PRO A 43 -0.07 1.69 9.62
N LEU A 44 0.96 2.37 10.13
CA LEU A 44 0.87 3.01 11.45
C LEU A 44 -0.26 4.04 11.50
N MET A 45 -0.43 4.80 10.42
CA MET A 45 -1.49 5.80 10.33
C MET A 45 -2.87 5.19 10.16
N MET A 46 -2.94 3.90 9.82
CA MET A 46 -4.18 3.16 9.63
C MET A 46 -4.49 2.26 10.82
N GLY A 47 -3.78 2.44 11.92
CA GLY A 47 -4.07 1.75 13.17
C GLY A 47 -3.25 0.51 13.46
N PHE A 48 -2.22 0.22 12.67
CA PHE A 48 -1.39 -0.97 12.86
C PHE A 48 -0.04 -0.56 13.48
N GLY A 49 0.28 -1.15 14.64
CA GLY A 49 1.56 -0.94 15.29
C GLY A 49 2.63 -1.90 14.77
N ASP A 50 3.73 -1.99 15.52
CA ASP A 50 4.82 -2.90 15.18
C ASP A 50 4.34 -4.35 15.24
N GLY A 51 4.95 -5.18 14.40
CA GLY A 51 4.61 -6.60 14.38
C GLY A 51 4.89 -7.22 13.03
N ASN A 52 4.46 -8.46 12.90
CA ASN A 52 4.56 -9.19 11.64
C ASN A 52 3.19 -9.23 10.98
N TYR A 53 3.17 -8.96 9.68
CA TYR A 53 1.92 -8.84 8.94
C TYR A 53 1.99 -9.59 7.63
N ARG A 54 0.82 -10.08 7.20
CA ARG A 54 0.67 -10.59 5.84
C ARG A 54 0.02 -9.49 5.01
N ILE A 55 0.67 -9.13 3.90
CA ILE A 55 0.18 -8.11 3.00
C ILE A 55 -0.18 -8.79 1.68
N THR A 56 -1.42 -8.65 1.26
CA THR A 56 -1.91 -9.27 0.03
C THR A 56 -2.45 -8.18 -0.89
N ALA A 57 -1.88 -8.09 -2.10
CA ALA A 57 -2.40 -7.21 -3.13
C ALA A 57 -3.28 -8.01 -4.08
N ASP A 58 -4.51 -7.56 -4.27
CA ASP A 58 -5.44 -8.17 -5.21
C ASP A 58 -5.61 -7.23 -6.37
N PHE A 59 -4.97 -7.55 -7.49
CA PHE A 59 -5.01 -6.71 -8.69
C PHE A 59 -6.30 -6.88 -9.50
N LYS A 60 -7.11 -7.87 -9.17
CA LYS A 60 -8.41 -8.03 -9.80
C LYS A 60 -9.44 -7.07 -9.21
N THR A 61 -9.42 -6.91 -7.89
CA THR A 61 -10.32 -5.99 -7.19
C THR A 61 -9.66 -4.65 -6.89
N MET A 62 -8.35 -4.55 -7.12
CA MET A 62 -7.54 -3.35 -6.82
C MET A 62 -7.66 -2.95 -5.36
N THR A 63 -7.41 -3.91 -4.50
CA THR A 63 -7.42 -3.71 -3.05
C THR A 63 -6.22 -4.37 -2.39
N VAL A 64 -5.90 -3.93 -1.19
CA VAL A 64 -4.82 -4.51 -0.39
C VAL A 64 -5.43 -5.04 0.90
N ARG A 65 -5.00 -6.25 1.29
CA ARG A 65 -5.36 -6.81 2.59
C ARG A 65 -4.13 -6.77 3.49
N PHE A 66 -4.29 -6.26 4.68
CA PHE A 66 -3.22 -6.11 5.65
C PHE A 66 -3.66 -6.79 6.94
N GLU A 67 -3.02 -7.92 7.27
CA GLU A 67 -3.47 -8.77 8.37
C GLU A 67 -2.33 -9.02 9.35
N ALA A 68 -2.63 -8.93 10.65
CA ALA A 68 -1.68 -9.31 11.69
C ALA A 68 -1.47 -10.82 11.66
N MET A 69 -0.23 -11.22 11.81
CA MET A 69 0.13 -12.65 11.85
C MET A 69 0.17 -13.18 13.27
#